data_d9b59055f630b635be0cbb8f740ae648
#
_entry.id   d9b59055f630b635be0cbb8f740ae648
#
_cell.length_a   1.000
_cell.length_b   1.000
_cell.length_c   1.000
_cell.angle_alpha   90.00
_cell.angle_beta   90.00
_cell.angle_gamma   90.00
#
_symmetry.space_group_name_H-M   'P 1'
#
loop_
_entity.id
_entity.type
_entity.pdbx_description
1 polymer ?
#
loop_
_entity_poly.entity_id
_entity_poly.type
_entity_poly.pdbx_seq_one_letter_code
_entity_poly.pdbx_strand_id
1 'polypeptide(L)'
;ASVNIYDPHPPFNPPKAYRDQFDPALMPGPLFDKRDLAHQNKLAAIDFQSKAQDPSELDIKSPIVPRSPLNADWLDAQGGGARDAKTLQAAYYAMIKLIDDQLGRLLALLEETGQRENTMIIFMSDHGETLGDHGLIQKGCRFYEGLVRVPLIWSWPGHFPAGVRSDALVELTDIAPTLMELAGELVPDHIQGRSLLPILTGEQSPDQHRDFVRCEYYDALDHADHTHATMYRDKQYKLVVYHGHGLGELYDLVADAGEFNDLWDHEAYQAIKLDLIQRSFDASMLAMDRGPQRIGPM
;
A
#
# COMPACT_ATOMS: atom_id res chain seq x y z
N ALA A 1 -3.54 -22.25 -4.20
CA ALA A 1 -2.12 -21.98 -4.42
C ALA A 1 -1.82 -20.51 -4.12
N SER A 2 -0.61 -20.18 -3.68
CA SER A 2 -0.12 -18.81 -3.51
C SER A 2 1.12 -18.63 -4.39
N VAL A 3 1.15 -17.53 -5.15
CA VAL A 3 2.30 -17.17 -5.96
C VAL A 3 2.83 -15.84 -5.41
N ASN A 4 3.91 -15.92 -4.65
CA ASN A 4 4.52 -14.76 -4.03
C ASN A 4 5.62 -14.22 -4.95
N ILE A 5 5.42 -13.01 -5.45
CA ILE A 5 6.33 -12.35 -6.39
C ILE A 5 7.09 -11.28 -5.60
N TYR A 6 8.43 -11.33 -5.67
CA TYR A 6 9.27 -10.36 -4.96
C TYR A 6 9.28 -8.99 -5.64
N ASP A 7 9.28 -8.98 -6.98
CA ASP A 7 9.19 -7.75 -7.75
C ASP A 7 7.81 -7.06 -7.51
N PRO A 8 7.75 -5.75 -7.55
CA PRO A 8 8.75 -4.75 -7.90
C PRO A 8 9.54 -4.19 -6.70
N HIS A 9 9.79 -4.99 -5.67
CA HIS A 9 10.62 -4.59 -4.52
C HIS A 9 12.05 -4.19 -4.97
N PRO A 10 12.71 -3.20 -4.35
CA PRO A 10 14.11 -2.90 -4.63
C PRO A 10 15.02 -4.16 -4.55
N PRO A 11 16.07 -4.25 -5.40
CA PRO A 11 16.57 -3.26 -6.35
C PRO A 11 15.68 -3.14 -7.58
N PHE A 12 15.46 -1.94 -8.06
CA PHE A 12 14.68 -1.68 -9.27
C PHE A 12 15.49 -2.08 -10.52
N ASN A 13 15.51 -3.36 -10.82
CA ASN A 13 16.48 -4.05 -11.66
C ASN A 13 15.77 -5.00 -12.65
N PRO A 14 14.90 -4.49 -13.53
CA PRO A 14 14.20 -5.30 -14.51
C PRO A 14 15.16 -5.86 -15.57
N PRO A 15 14.86 -7.03 -16.16
CA PRO A 15 15.57 -7.52 -17.32
C PRO A 15 15.58 -6.47 -18.45
N LYS A 16 16.70 -6.41 -19.21
CA LYS A 16 16.88 -5.42 -20.28
C LYS A 16 15.71 -5.37 -21.27
N ALA A 17 15.17 -6.52 -21.64
CA ALA A 17 14.05 -6.62 -22.59
C ALA A 17 12.76 -5.92 -22.11
N TYR A 18 12.56 -5.79 -20.80
CA TYR A 18 11.45 -5.07 -20.20
C TYR A 18 11.82 -3.61 -19.98
N ARG A 19 13.01 -3.33 -19.46
CA ARG A 19 13.49 -1.98 -19.20
C ARG A 19 13.44 -1.10 -20.45
N ASP A 20 13.89 -1.63 -21.59
CA ASP A 20 13.96 -0.89 -22.85
C ASP A 20 12.57 -0.53 -23.44
N GLN A 21 11.48 -1.00 -22.83
CA GLN A 21 10.10 -0.64 -23.20
C GLN A 21 9.62 0.64 -22.54
N PHE A 22 10.32 1.15 -21.53
CA PHE A 22 9.89 2.31 -20.74
C PHE A 22 10.94 3.41 -20.80
N ASP A 23 10.61 4.50 -21.51
CA ASP A 23 11.44 5.68 -21.57
C ASP A 23 11.24 6.53 -20.29
N PRO A 24 12.28 6.79 -19.49
CA PRO A 24 12.19 7.66 -18.32
C PRO A 24 11.59 9.04 -18.61
N ALA A 25 11.85 9.59 -19.81
CA ALA A 25 11.31 10.91 -20.19
C ALA A 25 9.77 10.93 -20.26
N LEU A 26 9.13 9.78 -20.50
CA LEU A 26 7.69 9.62 -20.60
C LEU A 26 7.01 9.28 -19.26
N MET A 27 7.79 9.06 -18.20
CA MET A 27 7.22 8.77 -16.89
C MET A 27 6.54 10.02 -16.31
N PRO A 28 5.46 9.84 -15.53
CA PRO A 28 4.68 10.95 -14.98
C PRO A 28 5.52 11.87 -14.09
N GLY A 29 6.55 11.33 -13.45
CA GLY A 29 7.33 11.99 -12.41
C GLY A 29 6.66 11.86 -11.04
N PRO A 30 7.40 12.19 -9.98
CA PRO A 30 6.90 12.07 -8.61
C PRO A 30 5.95 13.22 -8.26
N LEU A 31 5.05 12.97 -7.32
CA LEU A 31 4.32 13.99 -6.59
C LEU A 31 5.28 14.66 -5.60
N PHE A 32 5.83 15.80 -5.98
CA PHE A 32 6.84 16.47 -5.17
C PHE A 32 6.73 17.99 -5.27
N ASP A 33 6.80 18.63 -4.08
CA ASP A 33 7.00 20.07 -3.92
C ASP A 33 8.22 20.29 -3.00
N LYS A 34 9.00 21.36 -3.22
CA LYS A 34 10.17 21.64 -2.36
C LYS A 34 9.84 21.79 -0.88
N ARG A 35 8.57 22.11 -0.55
CA ARG A 35 8.08 22.13 0.83
C ARG A 35 8.13 20.77 1.50
N ASP A 36 8.05 19.68 0.71
CA ASP A 36 8.13 18.32 1.25
C ASP A 36 9.43 18.06 1.99
N LEU A 37 10.55 18.63 1.53
CA LEU A 37 11.83 18.49 2.22
C LEU A 37 11.79 19.04 3.65
N ALA A 38 11.12 20.18 3.85
CA ALA A 38 10.94 20.75 5.18
C ALA A 38 9.93 19.96 6.02
N HIS A 39 8.84 19.52 5.40
CA HIS A 39 7.82 18.68 6.05
C HIS A 39 8.41 17.35 6.53
N GLN A 40 9.13 16.64 5.68
CA GLN A 40 9.76 15.37 6.04
C GLN A 40 10.84 15.52 7.12
N ASN A 41 11.51 16.67 7.22
CA ASN A 41 12.43 16.95 8.32
C ASN A 41 11.73 16.97 9.70
N LYS A 42 10.46 17.41 9.78
CA LYS A 42 9.63 17.32 11.00
C LYS A 42 9.50 15.85 11.45
N LEU A 43 9.48 14.93 10.51
CA LEU A 43 9.26 13.51 10.72
C LEU A 43 10.56 12.69 10.74
N ALA A 44 11.74 13.33 10.62
CA ALA A 44 13.03 12.65 10.47
C ALA A 44 13.44 11.78 11.68
N ALA A 45 12.84 12.02 12.85
CA ALA A 45 13.08 11.22 14.06
C ALA A 45 12.15 9.99 14.16
N ILE A 46 11.14 9.91 13.27
CA ILE A 46 10.12 8.84 13.31
C ILE A 46 10.62 7.58 12.63
N ASP A 47 11.42 7.74 11.57
CA ASP A 47 11.81 6.64 10.71
C ASP A 47 13.21 6.87 10.14
N PHE A 48 14.09 5.91 10.34
CA PHE A 48 15.46 5.96 9.86
C PHE A 48 15.60 5.85 8.33
N GLN A 49 14.60 5.34 7.62
CA GLN A 49 14.62 5.17 6.16
C GLN A 49 14.10 6.39 5.38
N SER A 50 13.28 7.21 6.01
CA SER A 50 12.53 8.26 5.32
C SER A 50 13.22 9.62 5.42
N LYS A 51 14.38 9.75 4.77
CA LYS A 51 15.00 11.05 4.55
C LYS A 51 14.59 11.56 3.18
N ALA A 52 13.81 12.64 3.16
CA ALA A 52 13.44 13.27 1.91
C ALA A 52 14.66 13.82 1.17
N GLN A 53 14.66 13.65 -0.13
CA GLN A 53 15.70 14.08 -1.05
C GLN A 53 15.05 14.78 -2.27
N ASP A 54 15.82 15.57 -2.99
CA ASP A 54 15.35 16.06 -4.28
C ASP A 54 15.15 14.87 -5.23
N PRO A 55 13.99 14.72 -5.85
CA PRO A 55 13.71 13.59 -6.74
C PRO A 55 14.57 13.51 -7.99
N SER A 56 15.32 14.57 -8.32
CA SER A 56 16.31 14.53 -9.39
C SER A 56 17.58 13.77 -9.02
N GLU A 57 17.83 13.54 -7.71
CA GLU A 57 19.07 12.98 -7.19
C GLU A 57 18.80 12.03 -5.99
N LEU A 58 17.92 11.06 -6.16
CA LEU A 58 17.59 10.09 -5.10
C LEU A 58 18.76 9.12 -4.85
N ASP A 59 19.32 9.14 -3.65
CA ASP A 59 20.35 8.20 -3.20
C ASP A 59 19.70 6.93 -2.63
N ILE A 60 19.69 5.88 -3.42
CA ILE A 60 19.17 4.58 -3.00
C ILE A 60 20.27 3.87 -2.20
N LYS A 61 20.28 4.09 -0.90
CA LYS A 61 21.14 3.35 0.02
C LYS A 61 20.54 1.97 0.30
N SER A 62 20.49 1.13 -0.71
CA SER A 62 20.18 -0.26 -0.45
C SER A 62 21.49 -1.07 -0.42
N PRO A 63 21.78 -1.79 0.66
CA PRO A 63 22.88 -2.76 0.70
C PRO A 63 22.45 -4.01 -0.09
N ILE A 64 22.09 -3.85 -1.37
CA ILE A 64 21.63 -4.98 -2.15
C ILE A 64 22.82 -5.60 -2.83
N VAL A 65 23.21 -6.71 -2.27
CA VAL A 65 24.08 -7.67 -2.95
C VAL A 65 23.32 -8.12 -4.21
N PRO A 66 23.91 -8.00 -5.41
CA PRO A 66 23.31 -8.52 -6.63
C PRO A 66 22.98 -10.00 -6.42
N ARG A 67 21.70 -10.35 -6.47
CA ARG A 67 21.26 -11.74 -6.24
C ARG A 67 21.49 -12.65 -7.45
N SER A 68 21.86 -12.07 -8.60
CA SER A 68 22.13 -12.82 -9.81
C SER A 68 23.22 -12.16 -10.63
N PRO A 69 24.22 -12.94 -11.13
CA PRO A 69 25.21 -12.45 -12.08
C PRO A 69 24.59 -11.89 -13.37
N LEU A 70 23.37 -12.31 -13.72
CA LEU A 70 22.65 -11.87 -14.93
C LEU A 70 22.18 -10.41 -14.84
N ASN A 71 22.13 -9.85 -13.63
CA ASN A 71 21.59 -8.52 -13.37
C ASN A 71 22.65 -7.53 -12.84
N ALA A 72 23.87 -8.01 -12.55
CA ALA A 72 24.95 -7.18 -12.00
C ALA A 72 25.32 -6.00 -12.91
N ASP A 73 25.33 -6.24 -14.21
CA ASP A 73 25.82 -5.28 -15.20
C ASP A 73 25.02 -3.97 -15.25
N TRP A 74 23.75 -3.98 -14.83
CA TRP A 74 22.93 -2.77 -14.91
C TRP A 74 23.12 -1.86 -13.69
N LEU A 75 23.21 -2.42 -12.49
CA LEU A 75 23.50 -1.64 -11.27
C LEU A 75 24.93 -1.11 -11.26
N ASP A 76 25.88 -1.94 -11.72
CA ASP A 76 27.29 -1.58 -11.78
C ASP A 76 27.63 -0.65 -12.94
N ALA A 77 26.98 -0.82 -14.10
CA ALA A 77 27.18 0.05 -15.26
C ALA A 77 26.67 1.50 -15.05
N GLN A 78 25.82 1.72 -14.05
CA GLN A 78 25.34 3.05 -13.69
C GLN A 78 26.01 3.64 -12.45
N GLY A 79 27.00 2.92 -11.88
CA GLY A 79 27.75 3.33 -10.70
C GLY A 79 26.85 3.70 -9.54
N GLY A 80 26.93 3.03 -8.39
CA GLY A 80 26.13 3.39 -7.22
C GLY A 80 26.11 4.91 -7.01
N GLY A 81 24.99 5.57 -7.31
CA GLY A 81 24.87 7.03 -7.28
C GLY A 81 23.41 7.47 -7.31
N ALA A 82 23.23 8.78 -7.15
CA ALA A 82 21.92 9.41 -7.20
C ALA A 82 21.24 9.17 -8.55
N ARG A 83 19.94 8.90 -8.52
CA ARG A 83 19.10 8.65 -9.69
C ARG A 83 17.87 9.53 -9.63
N ASP A 84 17.44 10.01 -10.78
CA ASP A 84 16.18 10.72 -10.85
C ASP A 84 14.98 9.75 -10.71
N ALA A 85 13.89 10.27 -10.14
CA ALA A 85 12.69 9.50 -9.87
C ALA A 85 12.06 8.91 -11.12
N LYS A 86 12.14 9.57 -12.28
CA LYS A 86 11.57 9.06 -13.54
C LYS A 86 12.32 7.82 -14.03
N THR A 87 13.63 7.77 -13.84
CA THR A 87 14.43 6.56 -14.13
C THR A 87 13.99 5.40 -13.24
N LEU A 88 13.73 5.67 -11.97
CA LEU A 88 13.23 4.64 -11.05
C LEU A 88 11.81 4.20 -11.40
N GLN A 89 10.93 5.13 -11.75
CA GLN A 89 9.57 4.83 -12.19
C GLN A 89 9.57 3.95 -13.46
N ALA A 90 10.43 4.27 -14.45
CA ALA A 90 10.57 3.46 -15.65
C ALA A 90 11.00 2.02 -15.34
N ALA A 91 11.96 1.84 -14.43
CA ALA A 91 12.39 0.53 -13.98
C ALA A 91 11.27 -0.21 -13.23
N TYR A 92 10.55 0.47 -12.37
CA TYR A 92 9.41 -0.08 -11.63
C TYR A 92 8.28 -0.54 -12.55
N TYR A 93 7.92 0.27 -13.55
CA TYR A 93 6.91 -0.10 -14.56
C TYR A 93 7.35 -1.29 -15.40
N ALA A 94 8.64 -1.39 -15.72
CA ALA A 94 9.20 -2.54 -16.42
C ALA A 94 9.08 -3.84 -15.60
N MET A 95 9.26 -3.76 -14.27
CA MET A 95 9.06 -4.89 -13.37
C MET A 95 7.58 -5.28 -13.27
N ILE A 96 6.67 -4.30 -13.19
CA ILE A 96 5.22 -4.55 -13.24
C ILE A 96 4.83 -5.21 -14.57
N LYS A 97 5.40 -4.76 -15.70
CA LYS A 97 5.14 -5.38 -17.01
C LYS A 97 5.59 -6.84 -17.04
N LEU A 98 6.73 -7.16 -16.41
CA LEU A 98 7.18 -8.54 -16.28
C LEU A 98 6.18 -9.38 -15.48
N ILE A 99 5.66 -8.85 -14.37
CA ILE A 99 4.63 -9.52 -13.56
C ILE A 99 3.36 -9.76 -14.38
N ASP A 100 2.89 -8.73 -15.10
CA ASP A 100 1.71 -8.80 -15.96
C ASP A 100 1.83 -9.92 -17.01
N ASP A 101 2.98 -10.01 -17.68
CA ASP A 101 3.22 -11.07 -18.66
C ASP A 101 3.23 -12.49 -18.03
N GLN A 102 3.76 -12.63 -16.82
CA GLN A 102 3.74 -13.93 -16.14
C GLN A 102 2.31 -14.27 -15.66
N LEU A 103 1.54 -13.32 -15.19
CA LEU A 103 0.13 -13.51 -14.87
C LEU A 103 -0.66 -13.93 -16.12
N GLY A 104 -0.42 -13.28 -17.25
CA GLY A 104 -1.02 -13.66 -18.55
C GLY A 104 -0.75 -15.12 -18.92
N ARG A 105 0.48 -15.60 -18.69
CA ARG A 105 0.84 -17.02 -18.92
C ARG A 105 0.09 -17.98 -17.99
N LEU A 106 -0.09 -17.60 -16.72
CA LEU A 106 -0.86 -18.42 -15.77
C LEU A 106 -2.33 -18.49 -16.17
N LEU A 107 -2.92 -17.37 -16.59
CA LEU A 107 -4.29 -17.32 -17.08
C LEU A 107 -4.47 -18.20 -18.32
N ALA A 108 -3.58 -18.10 -19.31
CA ALA A 108 -3.62 -18.92 -20.51
C ALA A 108 -3.53 -20.44 -20.18
N LEU A 109 -2.68 -20.82 -19.24
CA LEU A 109 -2.58 -22.21 -18.77
C LEU A 109 -3.89 -22.70 -18.14
N LEU A 110 -4.56 -21.87 -17.33
CA LEU A 110 -5.85 -22.23 -16.73
C LEU A 110 -6.93 -22.40 -17.79
N GLU A 111 -6.92 -21.59 -18.85
CA GLU A 111 -7.84 -21.71 -19.99
C GLU A 111 -7.55 -22.99 -20.80
N GLU A 112 -6.28 -23.23 -21.16
CA GLU A 112 -5.85 -24.42 -21.91
C GLU A 112 -6.19 -25.73 -21.19
N THR A 113 -6.13 -25.73 -19.86
CA THR A 113 -6.44 -26.91 -19.04
C THR A 113 -7.92 -26.98 -18.61
N GLY A 114 -8.76 -26.04 -19.05
CA GLY A 114 -10.19 -26.00 -18.70
C GLY A 114 -10.47 -25.72 -17.23
N GLN A 115 -9.51 -25.13 -16.50
CA GLN A 115 -9.64 -24.85 -15.07
C GLN A 115 -10.07 -23.42 -14.75
N ARG A 116 -10.09 -22.51 -15.73
CA ARG A 116 -10.29 -21.07 -15.50
C ARG A 116 -11.61 -20.76 -14.79
N GLU A 117 -12.69 -21.39 -15.19
CA GLU A 117 -14.03 -21.19 -14.63
C GLU A 117 -14.16 -21.72 -13.17
N ASN A 118 -13.37 -22.73 -12.84
CA ASN A 118 -13.32 -23.30 -11.49
C ASN A 118 -12.13 -22.77 -10.66
N THR A 119 -11.59 -21.63 -11.04
CA THR A 119 -10.45 -21.01 -10.34
C THR A 119 -10.74 -19.54 -10.04
N MET A 120 -10.88 -19.22 -8.76
CA MET A 120 -10.89 -17.83 -8.31
C MET A 120 -9.45 -17.31 -8.24
N ILE A 121 -9.24 -16.10 -8.75
CA ILE A 121 -7.95 -15.43 -8.74
C ILE A 121 -8.07 -14.15 -7.95
N ILE A 122 -7.12 -13.92 -7.04
CA ILE A 122 -6.95 -12.68 -6.30
C ILE A 122 -5.57 -12.15 -6.67
N PHE A 123 -5.52 -10.94 -7.23
CA PHE A 123 -4.29 -10.21 -7.48
C PHE A 123 -4.23 -9.00 -6.56
N MET A 124 -3.14 -8.87 -5.80
CA MET A 124 -2.97 -7.80 -4.83
C MET A 124 -1.50 -7.47 -4.62
N SER A 125 -1.21 -6.36 -3.95
CA SER A 125 0.09 -6.05 -3.34
C SER A 125 -0.08 -5.87 -1.84
N ASP A 126 0.96 -6.12 -1.07
CA ASP A 126 1.02 -5.91 0.38
C ASP A 126 1.14 -4.41 0.74
N HIS A 127 1.92 -3.65 -0.01
CA HIS A 127 2.10 -2.21 0.09
C HIS A 127 2.55 -1.64 -1.25
N GLY A 128 2.57 -0.33 -1.37
CA GLY A 128 3.10 0.40 -2.52
C GLY A 128 4.57 0.80 -2.37
N GLU A 129 4.97 1.84 -3.11
CA GLU A 129 6.32 2.39 -3.13
C GLU A 129 6.24 3.91 -3.40
N THR A 130 7.10 4.71 -2.78
CA THR A 130 7.06 6.17 -2.95
C THR A 130 7.64 6.66 -4.27
N LEU A 131 8.68 6.02 -4.78
CA LEU A 131 9.28 6.32 -6.09
C LEU A 131 9.62 7.81 -6.33
N GLY A 132 9.95 8.54 -5.28
CA GLY A 132 10.25 9.97 -5.30
C GLY A 132 9.11 10.86 -4.84
N ASP A 133 7.90 10.34 -4.63
CA ASP A 133 6.81 11.11 -4.06
C ASP A 133 7.21 11.69 -2.70
N HIS A 134 6.90 12.95 -2.47
CA HIS A 134 7.32 13.73 -1.29
C HIS A 134 8.83 13.74 -1.02
N GLY A 135 9.65 13.48 -2.05
CA GLY A 135 11.10 13.34 -1.93
C GLY A 135 11.54 12.04 -1.27
N LEU A 136 10.64 11.06 -1.15
CA LEU A 136 10.91 9.79 -0.48
C LEU A 136 11.19 8.68 -1.47
N ILE A 137 11.92 7.67 -1.00
CA ILE A 137 12.12 6.41 -1.69
C ILE A 137 11.91 5.26 -0.71
N GLN A 138 11.44 4.13 -1.22
CA GLN A 138 10.99 2.99 -0.43
C GLN A 138 9.71 3.31 0.37
N LYS A 139 9.49 2.70 1.50
CA LYS A 139 8.23 2.78 2.25
C LYS A 139 8.35 3.47 3.60
N GLY A 140 9.19 2.96 4.47
CA GLY A 140 9.32 3.46 5.84
C GLY A 140 8.00 3.50 6.61
N CYS A 141 7.95 4.32 7.66
CA CYS A 141 6.75 4.56 8.46
C CYS A 141 5.98 5.78 7.92
N ARG A 142 5.41 5.67 6.73
CA ARG A 142 4.57 6.69 6.09
C ARG A 142 3.31 6.03 5.52
N PHE A 143 2.25 6.84 5.35
CA PHE A 143 0.93 6.35 4.95
C PHE A 143 0.35 7.12 3.75
N TYR A 144 1.20 7.64 2.86
CA TYR A 144 0.76 8.27 1.62
C TYR A 144 -0.03 7.31 0.74
N GLU A 145 -0.96 7.83 -0.07
CA GLU A 145 -1.80 7.00 -0.95
C GLU A 145 -0.95 6.09 -1.85
N GLY A 146 0.23 6.54 -2.30
CA GLY A 146 1.16 5.71 -3.06
C GLY A 146 1.68 4.46 -2.31
N LEU A 147 1.63 4.47 -0.98
CA LEU A 147 2.06 3.35 -0.13
C LEU A 147 0.91 2.46 0.33
N VAL A 148 -0.24 3.04 0.69
CA VAL A 148 -1.31 2.29 1.36
C VAL A 148 -2.47 1.91 0.45
N ARG A 149 -2.64 2.59 -0.70
CA ARG A 149 -3.66 2.28 -1.69
C ARG A 149 -3.12 1.32 -2.74
N VAL A 150 -3.22 0.05 -2.48
CA VAL A 150 -2.69 -1.04 -3.31
C VAL A 150 -3.73 -1.60 -4.28
N PRO A 151 -3.31 -2.27 -5.38
CA PRO A 151 -4.23 -3.00 -6.22
C PRO A 151 -4.87 -4.16 -5.45
N LEU A 152 -6.17 -4.37 -5.69
CA LEU A 152 -6.90 -5.55 -5.23
C LEU A 152 -7.91 -5.94 -6.29
N ILE A 153 -7.69 -7.06 -6.96
CA ILE A 153 -8.52 -7.54 -8.07
C ILE A 153 -9.00 -8.95 -7.76
N TRP A 154 -10.30 -9.16 -7.87
CA TRP A 154 -10.95 -10.47 -7.73
C TRP A 154 -11.53 -10.91 -9.07
N SER A 155 -11.27 -12.13 -9.47
CA SER A 155 -11.74 -12.66 -10.74
C SER A 155 -12.18 -14.11 -10.62
N TRP A 156 -13.46 -14.34 -10.80
CA TRP A 156 -14.03 -15.70 -10.86
C TRP A 156 -15.17 -15.74 -11.89
N PRO A 157 -14.89 -16.18 -13.12
CA PRO A 157 -15.90 -16.23 -14.18
C PRO A 157 -17.15 -17.01 -13.78
N GLY A 158 -18.31 -16.49 -14.12
CA GLY A 158 -19.59 -17.12 -13.79
C GLY A 158 -20.06 -16.95 -12.34
N HIS A 159 -19.20 -16.47 -11.44
CA HIS A 159 -19.50 -16.23 -10.02
C HIS A 159 -19.53 -14.77 -9.66
N PHE A 160 -18.59 -13.98 -10.19
CA PHE A 160 -18.51 -12.55 -9.95
C PHE A 160 -18.83 -11.76 -11.22
N PRO A 161 -19.58 -10.65 -11.12
CA PRO A 161 -19.83 -9.75 -12.25
C PRO A 161 -18.50 -9.24 -12.86
N ALA A 162 -18.41 -9.25 -14.19
CA ALA A 162 -17.22 -8.78 -14.88
C ALA A 162 -17.21 -7.25 -15.03
N GLY A 163 -16.00 -6.65 -15.01
CA GLY A 163 -15.79 -5.24 -15.31
C GLY A 163 -16.27 -4.26 -14.24
N VAL A 164 -16.62 -4.73 -13.06
CA VAL A 164 -17.04 -3.87 -11.94
C VAL A 164 -15.81 -3.22 -11.31
N ARG A 165 -15.90 -1.90 -11.07
CA ARG A 165 -14.97 -1.14 -10.24
C ARG A 165 -15.68 -0.70 -8.98
N SER A 166 -14.95 -0.67 -7.88
CA SER A 166 -15.46 -0.29 -6.57
C SER A 166 -14.64 0.85 -6.00
N ASP A 167 -15.31 1.88 -5.47
CA ASP A 167 -14.71 2.96 -4.67
C ASP A 167 -14.98 2.76 -3.16
N ALA A 168 -15.38 1.55 -2.76
CA ALA A 168 -15.53 1.20 -1.36
C ALA A 168 -14.17 1.22 -0.64
N LEU A 169 -14.21 1.66 0.60
CA LEU A 169 -13.05 1.56 1.49
C LEU A 169 -12.92 0.09 1.94
N VAL A 170 -11.82 -0.56 1.55
CA VAL A 170 -11.52 -1.96 1.85
C VAL A 170 -10.12 -2.10 2.44
N GLU A 171 -9.88 -3.15 3.17
CA GLU A 171 -8.59 -3.47 3.77
C GLU A 171 -8.10 -4.85 3.31
N LEU A 172 -6.80 -5.10 3.29
CA LEU A 172 -6.26 -6.44 3.01
C LEU A 172 -6.70 -7.48 4.05
N THR A 173 -7.03 -7.04 5.25
CA THR A 173 -7.61 -7.89 6.31
C THR A 173 -8.97 -8.48 5.92
N ASP A 174 -9.66 -7.91 4.93
CA ASP A 174 -10.96 -8.38 4.43
C ASP A 174 -10.86 -9.66 3.60
N ILE A 175 -9.67 -9.99 3.12
CA ILE A 175 -9.43 -11.16 2.27
C ILE A 175 -9.72 -12.45 3.03
N ALA A 176 -9.21 -12.58 4.25
CA ALA A 176 -9.36 -13.79 5.04
C ALA A 176 -10.84 -14.13 5.33
N PRO A 177 -11.67 -13.24 5.90
CA PRO A 177 -13.09 -13.54 6.13
C PRO A 177 -13.86 -13.77 4.83
N THR A 178 -13.49 -13.11 3.73
CA THR A 178 -14.10 -13.36 2.41
C THR A 178 -13.84 -14.77 1.92
N LEU A 179 -12.60 -15.26 2.06
CA LEU A 179 -12.24 -16.63 1.68
C LEU A 179 -12.91 -17.68 2.57
N MET A 180 -13.03 -17.42 3.86
CA MET A 180 -13.72 -18.31 4.78
C MET A 180 -15.20 -18.43 4.44
N GLU A 181 -15.87 -17.31 4.20
CA GLU A 181 -17.29 -17.29 3.83
C GLU A 181 -17.52 -18.00 2.47
N LEU A 182 -16.65 -17.76 1.48
CA LEU A 182 -16.68 -18.47 0.20
C LEU A 182 -16.50 -19.98 0.33
N ALA A 183 -15.72 -20.42 1.32
CA ALA A 183 -15.50 -21.82 1.62
C ALA A 183 -16.64 -22.44 2.46
N GLY A 184 -17.63 -21.65 2.88
CA GLY A 184 -18.72 -22.09 3.77
C GLY A 184 -18.31 -22.25 5.22
N GLU A 185 -17.18 -21.65 5.61
CA GLU A 185 -16.64 -21.72 6.96
C GLU A 185 -17.11 -20.51 7.80
N LEU A 186 -17.22 -20.71 9.10
CA LEU A 186 -17.54 -19.62 10.02
C LEU A 186 -16.33 -18.70 10.20
N VAL A 187 -16.57 -17.40 10.08
CA VAL A 187 -15.54 -16.38 10.39
C VAL A 187 -15.43 -16.26 11.92
N PRO A 188 -14.25 -16.52 12.50
CA PRO A 188 -14.04 -16.37 13.93
C PRO A 188 -14.17 -14.92 14.41
N ASP A 189 -14.68 -14.71 15.62
CA ASP A 189 -14.95 -13.39 16.21
C ASP A 189 -13.71 -12.49 16.35
N HIS A 190 -12.51 -13.06 16.36
CA HIS A 190 -11.25 -12.30 16.46
C HIS A 190 -10.77 -11.76 15.11
N ILE A 191 -11.37 -12.14 14.00
CA ILE A 191 -11.05 -11.59 12.67
C ILE A 191 -11.60 -10.15 12.58
N GLN A 192 -10.71 -9.21 12.34
CA GLN A 192 -11.07 -7.78 12.26
C GLN A 192 -11.58 -7.36 10.89
N GLY A 193 -11.20 -8.08 9.83
CA GLY A 193 -11.67 -7.85 8.47
C GLY A 193 -13.17 -8.13 8.31
N ARG A 194 -13.74 -7.60 7.25
CA ARG A 194 -15.15 -7.80 6.84
C ARG A 194 -15.19 -8.48 5.48
N SER A 195 -16.05 -9.47 5.32
CA SER A 195 -16.18 -10.15 4.03
C SER A 195 -16.59 -9.19 2.92
N LEU A 196 -15.91 -9.28 1.79
CA LEU A 196 -16.21 -8.58 0.54
C LEU A 196 -17.25 -9.32 -0.29
N LEU A 197 -17.70 -10.49 0.12
CA LEU A 197 -18.59 -11.35 -0.68
C LEU A 197 -19.83 -10.62 -1.17
N PRO A 198 -20.57 -9.82 -0.38
CA PRO A 198 -21.74 -9.10 -0.86
C PRO A 198 -21.46 -8.13 -2.00
N ILE A 199 -20.27 -7.50 -2.02
CA ILE A 199 -19.84 -6.64 -3.14
C ILE A 199 -19.45 -7.50 -4.34
N LEU A 200 -18.71 -8.58 -4.12
CA LEU A 200 -18.20 -9.46 -5.17
C LEU A 200 -19.32 -10.20 -5.90
N THR A 201 -20.43 -10.51 -5.22
CA THR A 201 -21.60 -11.16 -5.83
C THR A 201 -22.60 -10.17 -6.44
N GLY A 202 -22.45 -8.88 -6.14
CA GLY A 202 -23.41 -7.85 -6.56
C GLY A 202 -24.66 -7.75 -5.70
N GLU A 203 -24.70 -8.40 -4.54
CA GLU A 203 -25.80 -8.29 -3.56
C GLU A 203 -25.80 -6.92 -2.88
N GLN A 204 -24.63 -6.28 -2.79
CA GLN A 204 -24.46 -4.94 -2.25
C GLN A 204 -23.87 -4.00 -3.32
N SER A 205 -24.14 -2.69 -3.17
CA SER A 205 -23.50 -1.66 -4.00
C SER A 205 -21.98 -1.79 -3.96
N PRO A 206 -21.29 -1.72 -5.09
CA PRO A 206 -19.81 -1.83 -5.12
C PRO A 206 -19.12 -0.74 -4.32
N ASP A 207 -19.77 0.39 -4.03
CA ASP A 207 -19.17 1.56 -3.37
C ASP A 207 -19.48 1.64 -1.87
N GLN A 208 -20.07 0.59 -1.31
CA GLN A 208 -20.47 0.54 0.09
C GLN A 208 -19.87 -0.68 0.78
N HIS A 209 -19.00 -0.47 1.76
CA HIS A 209 -18.45 -1.53 2.59
C HIS A 209 -18.25 -1.07 4.04
N ARG A 210 -17.45 -0.04 4.24
CA ARG A 210 -17.16 0.57 5.53
C ARG A 210 -16.98 2.08 5.39
N ASP A 211 -17.07 2.81 6.51
CA ASP A 211 -16.95 4.27 6.53
C ASP A 211 -15.49 4.72 6.60
N PHE A 212 -14.59 3.85 7.06
CA PHE A 212 -13.16 4.15 7.21
C PHE A 212 -12.31 2.90 7.00
N VAL A 213 -11.03 3.12 6.72
CA VAL A 213 -9.97 2.10 6.75
C VAL A 213 -8.86 2.49 7.71
N ARG A 214 -8.13 1.50 8.20
CA ARG A 214 -7.00 1.65 9.12
C ARG A 214 -5.76 0.97 8.56
N CYS A 215 -4.62 1.55 8.89
CA CYS A 215 -3.33 0.93 8.71
C CYS A 215 -2.47 1.21 9.94
N GLU A 216 -1.66 0.24 10.32
CA GLU A 216 -0.82 0.34 11.51
C GLU A 216 0.62 -0.01 11.14
N TYR A 217 1.56 0.78 11.63
CA TYR A 217 2.97 0.47 11.65
C TYR A 217 3.38 0.24 13.10
N TYR A 218 3.97 -0.91 13.37
CA TYR A 218 4.28 -1.33 14.71
C TYR A 218 5.67 -1.94 14.76
N ASP A 219 6.70 -1.10 14.87
CA ASP A 219 8.11 -1.49 15.01
C ASP A 219 8.47 -2.67 14.07
N ALA A 220 8.08 -2.52 12.79
CA ALA A 220 8.02 -3.64 11.85
C ALA A 220 9.38 -4.03 11.25
N LEU A 221 10.42 -3.24 11.51
CA LEU A 221 11.78 -3.49 11.01
C LEU A 221 12.69 -3.90 12.18
N ASP A 222 13.66 -4.76 11.89
CA ASP A 222 14.65 -5.26 12.86
C ASP A 222 15.57 -4.17 13.47
N HIS A 223 15.21 -2.92 13.31
CA HIS A 223 15.88 -1.78 13.91
C HIS A 223 14.98 -1.21 14.99
N ALA A 224 15.51 -1.14 16.20
CA ALA A 224 14.80 -0.60 17.35
C ALA A 224 14.61 0.92 17.23
N ASP A 225 13.80 1.37 16.27
CA ASP A 225 13.33 2.75 16.21
C ASP A 225 12.13 2.96 17.15
N HIS A 226 11.49 1.86 17.58
CA HIS A 226 10.33 1.85 18.47
C HIS A 226 9.19 2.73 17.95
N THR A 227 9.09 2.92 16.65
CA THR A 227 8.04 3.73 16.06
C THR A 227 6.74 2.95 15.97
N HIS A 228 5.71 3.52 16.55
CA HIS A 228 4.35 3.03 16.45
C HIS A 228 3.51 4.14 15.83
N ALA A 229 2.81 3.83 14.74
CA ALA A 229 1.95 4.80 14.09
C ALA A 229 0.65 4.16 13.63
N THR A 230 -0.42 4.93 13.64
CA THR A 230 -1.71 4.52 13.10
C THR A 230 -2.21 5.53 12.09
N MET A 231 -2.77 5.02 11.00
CA MET A 231 -3.50 5.78 10.02
C MET A 231 -4.99 5.45 10.13
N TYR A 232 -5.83 6.47 10.16
CA TYR A 232 -7.27 6.41 10.00
C TYR A 232 -7.66 7.22 8.76
N ARG A 233 -8.43 6.65 7.85
CA ARG A 233 -8.84 7.30 6.62
C ARG A 233 -10.31 7.04 6.35
N ASP A 234 -11.11 8.09 6.21
CA ASP A 234 -12.43 8.04 5.61
C ASP A 234 -12.41 8.52 4.14
N LYS A 235 -13.56 8.80 3.54
CA LYS A 235 -13.62 9.25 2.14
C LYS A 235 -13.06 10.65 1.91
N GLN A 236 -12.93 11.47 2.96
CA GLN A 236 -12.46 12.85 2.86
C GLN A 236 -11.11 13.06 3.55
N TYR A 237 -10.96 12.57 4.77
CA TYR A 237 -9.78 12.88 5.58
C TYR A 237 -8.91 11.66 5.81
N LYS A 238 -7.60 11.91 5.88
CA LYS A 238 -6.59 10.98 6.37
C LYS A 238 -5.90 11.58 7.58
N LEU A 239 -5.94 10.86 8.69
CA LEU A 239 -5.22 11.18 9.92
C LEU A 239 -4.12 10.16 10.14
N VAL A 240 -2.91 10.62 10.45
CA VAL A 240 -1.80 9.78 10.93
C VAL A 240 -1.39 10.25 12.31
N VAL A 241 -1.19 9.33 13.23
CA VAL A 241 -0.69 9.61 14.58
C VAL A 241 0.60 8.81 14.81
N TYR A 242 1.69 9.50 15.12
CA TYR A 242 2.95 8.89 15.52
C TYR A 242 3.00 8.83 17.05
N HIS A 243 2.75 7.64 17.60
CA HIS A 243 2.52 7.46 19.02
C HIS A 243 3.78 7.72 19.85
N GLY A 244 3.61 8.49 20.94
CA GLY A 244 4.70 8.88 21.84
C GLY A 244 5.55 10.07 21.39
N HIS A 245 5.37 10.55 20.15
CA HIS A 245 6.17 11.66 19.59
C HIS A 245 5.46 13.02 19.63
N GLY A 246 4.14 13.05 19.91
CA GLY A 246 3.35 14.29 19.83
C GLY A 246 3.20 14.82 18.39
N LEU A 247 3.49 14.00 17.40
CA LEU A 247 3.46 14.30 15.97
C LEU A 247 2.35 13.55 15.28
N GLY A 248 1.90 14.10 14.16
CA GLY A 248 0.95 13.47 13.26
C GLY A 248 0.85 14.23 11.95
N GLU A 249 -0.02 13.74 11.10
CA GLU A 249 -0.37 14.35 9.82
C GLU A 249 -1.88 14.31 9.63
N LEU A 250 -2.44 15.34 8.99
CA LEU A 250 -3.85 15.42 8.63
C LEU A 250 -3.98 15.96 7.22
N TYR A 251 -4.66 15.23 6.35
CA TYR A 251 -4.91 15.62 4.97
C TYR A 251 -6.40 15.63 4.64
N ASP A 252 -6.86 16.61 3.87
CA ASP A 252 -8.15 16.61 3.18
C ASP A 252 -7.95 16.06 1.77
N LEU A 253 -8.22 14.78 1.56
CA LEU A 253 -7.98 14.09 0.28
C LEU A 253 -8.90 14.54 -0.86
N VAL A 254 -9.99 15.24 -0.54
CA VAL A 254 -10.88 15.83 -1.55
C VAL A 254 -10.30 17.13 -2.09
N ALA A 255 -9.74 17.96 -1.22
CA ALA A 255 -9.12 19.23 -1.58
C ALA A 255 -7.68 19.06 -2.04
N ASP A 256 -6.98 18.05 -1.54
CA ASP A 256 -5.54 17.80 -1.72
C ASP A 256 -5.27 16.29 -1.85
N ALA A 257 -5.65 15.74 -2.99
CA ALA A 257 -5.43 14.32 -3.30
C ALA A 257 -3.93 13.92 -3.39
N GLY A 258 -3.05 14.91 -3.51
CA GLY A 258 -1.60 14.73 -3.54
C GLY A 258 -0.93 14.81 -2.17
N GLU A 259 -1.68 15.06 -1.09
CA GLU A 259 -1.20 15.08 0.30
C GLU A 259 -0.04 16.06 0.55
N PHE A 260 -0.09 17.25 -0.10
CA PHE A 260 0.95 18.28 0.03
C PHE A 260 0.77 19.22 1.22
N ASN A 261 -0.47 19.35 1.72
CA ASN A 261 -0.83 20.32 2.74
C ASN A 261 -1.20 19.62 4.03
N ASP A 262 -0.22 19.42 4.90
CA ASP A 262 -0.46 18.88 6.25
C ASP A 262 -1.23 19.88 7.10
N LEU A 263 -2.43 19.51 7.51
CA LEU A 263 -3.37 20.31 8.31
C LEU A 263 -3.26 20.05 9.82
N TRP A 264 -2.31 19.21 10.26
CA TRP A 264 -2.17 18.77 11.65
C TRP A 264 -2.12 19.94 12.64
N ASP A 265 -1.34 20.98 12.34
CA ASP A 265 -1.17 22.15 13.19
C ASP A 265 -2.03 23.35 12.73
N HIS A 266 -2.87 23.18 11.70
CA HIS A 266 -3.68 24.26 11.16
C HIS A 266 -4.86 24.58 12.08
N GLU A 267 -4.99 25.83 12.55
CA GLU A 267 -5.96 26.26 13.56
C GLU A 267 -7.41 25.91 13.17
N ALA A 268 -7.81 26.16 11.94
CA ALA A 268 -9.17 25.90 11.47
C ALA A 268 -9.57 24.40 11.47
N TYR A 269 -8.60 23.49 11.50
CA TYR A 269 -8.83 22.04 11.43
C TYR A 269 -8.69 21.32 12.78
N GLN A 270 -8.43 22.05 13.88
CA GLN A 270 -8.22 21.41 15.19
C GLN A 270 -9.45 20.64 15.69
N ALA A 271 -10.66 21.12 15.42
CA ALA A 271 -11.89 20.41 15.78
C ALA A 271 -12.06 19.11 14.98
N ILE A 272 -11.76 19.15 13.67
CA ILE A 272 -11.77 17.97 12.80
C ILE A 272 -10.72 16.96 13.24
N LYS A 273 -9.50 17.45 13.53
CA LYS A 273 -8.41 16.59 14.04
C LYS A 273 -8.84 15.86 15.33
N LEU A 274 -9.43 16.57 16.28
CA LEU A 274 -9.87 15.96 17.54
C LEU A 274 -10.95 14.89 17.33
N ASP A 275 -11.93 15.14 16.46
CA ASP A 275 -12.97 14.17 16.11
C ASP A 275 -12.35 12.91 15.45
N LEU A 276 -11.44 13.10 14.49
CA LEU A 276 -10.75 11.98 13.82
C LEU A 276 -9.85 11.20 14.78
N ILE A 277 -9.15 11.85 15.72
CA ILE A 277 -8.38 11.17 16.77
C ILE A 277 -9.30 10.30 17.61
N GLN A 278 -10.47 10.82 18.03
CA GLN A 278 -11.43 10.04 18.81
C GLN A 278 -11.92 8.83 18.00
N ARG A 279 -12.32 9.01 16.74
CA ARG A 279 -12.77 7.91 15.87
C ARG A 279 -11.66 6.87 15.66
N SER A 280 -10.42 7.31 15.46
CA SER A 280 -9.27 6.43 15.33
C SER A 280 -9.01 5.61 16.59
N PHE A 281 -9.14 6.25 17.76
CA PHE A 281 -9.01 5.56 19.04
C PHE A 281 -10.14 4.55 19.25
N ASP A 282 -11.40 4.93 18.99
CA ASP A 282 -12.55 4.01 19.09
C ASP A 282 -12.38 2.82 18.14
N ALA A 283 -11.94 3.06 16.90
CA ALA A 283 -11.69 2.02 15.93
C ALA A 283 -10.58 1.04 16.39
N SER A 284 -9.52 1.56 17.03
CA SER A 284 -8.45 0.74 17.60
C SER A 284 -8.95 -0.11 18.77
N MET A 285 -9.75 0.47 19.66
CA MET A 285 -10.32 -0.24 20.81
C MET A 285 -11.29 -1.34 20.37
N LEU A 286 -12.11 -1.08 19.35
CA LEU A 286 -13.07 -2.06 18.83
C LEU A 286 -12.40 -3.19 18.04
N ALA A 287 -11.20 -2.96 17.51
CA ALA A 287 -10.41 -3.96 16.80
C ALA A 287 -9.60 -4.88 17.73
N MET A 288 -9.51 -4.55 19.02
CA MET A 288 -8.77 -5.41 19.98
C MET A 288 -9.40 -6.77 20.12
N ASP A 289 -8.56 -7.79 20.19
CA ASP A 289 -9.01 -9.16 20.55
C ASP A 289 -9.61 -9.14 21.97
N ARG A 290 -10.87 -9.54 22.07
CA ARG A 290 -11.60 -9.61 23.34
C ARG A 290 -11.27 -10.87 24.14
N GLY A 291 -10.42 -11.74 23.61
CA GLY A 291 -10.18 -13.06 24.15
C GLY A 291 -11.40 -14.00 24.00
N PRO A 292 -11.39 -15.16 24.61
CA PRO A 292 -12.47 -16.12 24.53
C PRO A 292 -13.78 -15.52 25.08
N GLN A 293 -14.90 -15.89 24.45
CA GLN A 293 -16.23 -15.46 24.89
C GLN A 293 -16.47 -15.80 26.37
N ARG A 294 -16.92 -14.81 27.11
CA ARG A 294 -17.29 -15.02 28.53
C ARG A 294 -18.51 -15.91 28.60
N ILE A 295 -18.40 -17.03 29.29
CA ILE A 295 -19.45 -18.04 29.44
C ILE A 295 -20.22 -17.95 30.78
N GLY A 296 -19.90 -16.94 31.60
CA GLY A 296 -20.58 -16.72 32.88
C GLY A 296 -20.46 -15.26 33.34
N PRO A 297 -21.39 -14.80 34.20
CA PRO A 297 -21.27 -13.53 34.89
C PRO A 297 -20.05 -13.52 35.81
N MET A 298 -19.41 -12.34 35.94
CA MET A 298 -18.39 -12.14 36.98
C MET A 298 -19.07 -12.05 38.35
#